data_509e5f8a13f179b6d01f3c30138acf96
#
_entry.id   509e5f8a13f179b6d01f3c30138acf96
#
_cell.length_a   1.000
_cell.length_b   1.000
_cell.length_c   1.000
_cell.angle_alpha   90.00
_cell.angle_beta   90.00
_cell.angle_gamma   90.00
#
_symmetry.space_group_name_H-M   'P 1'
#
loop_
_entity.id
_entity.type
_entity.pdbx_description
1 polymer ?
#
loop_
_entity_poly.entity_id
_entity_poly.type
_entity_poly.pdbx_seq_one_letter_code
_entity_poly.pdbx_strand_id
1 'polypeptide(L)'
;MTIKDTLIASLVPIFLGFGFVIAKPAMDDFPPILLMGLRFTFAASILIWWFPVPRGYLVKIFIASLVANTIQYSVTYSGLNLIDASAAVLLVQTEVPFGVLFAYFILKEKPTIRSLIGILVAFIGVYILTGSPSLDDKFLGIFLTILGSGIWAFGQVLVKPLSKNLNPLTLVAWLALFSGPILILLSNIFDGNCITYLKSAKMDSWIIAIYLGFFMQPITYGCFYYVLKSNPLYKVLPIVTMGIPLTGLLAAIILLKEDPTTELYVGGLIILLGVILIVFTKSEKKAI
;
A
#
# COMPACT_ATOMS: atom_id res chain seq x y z
N MET A 1 -22.49 -6.94 -3.24
CA MET A 1 -21.42 -7.11 -4.23
C MET A 1 -21.83 -8.19 -5.20
N THR A 2 -21.64 -8.00 -6.51
CA THR A 2 -21.86 -9.06 -7.51
C THR A 2 -20.69 -10.05 -7.48
N ILE A 3 -20.87 -11.25 -8.06
CA ILE A 3 -19.76 -12.22 -8.21
C ILE A 3 -18.62 -11.60 -9.01
N LYS A 4 -18.94 -10.86 -10.08
CA LYS A 4 -17.96 -10.11 -10.88
C LYS A 4 -17.15 -9.14 -10.02
N ASP A 5 -17.81 -8.33 -9.19
CA ASP A 5 -17.11 -7.38 -8.32
C ASP A 5 -16.24 -8.09 -7.28
N THR A 6 -16.68 -9.24 -6.77
CA THR A 6 -15.89 -10.04 -5.83
C THR A 6 -14.63 -10.59 -6.49
N LEU A 7 -14.73 -11.12 -7.70
CA LEU A 7 -13.56 -11.58 -8.46
C LEU A 7 -12.59 -10.43 -8.76
N ILE A 8 -13.09 -9.27 -9.19
CA ILE A 8 -12.25 -8.08 -9.44
C ILE A 8 -11.59 -7.61 -8.14
N ALA A 9 -12.33 -7.59 -7.02
CA ALA A 9 -11.77 -7.22 -5.72
C ALA A 9 -10.68 -8.19 -5.25
N SER A 10 -10.80 -9.48 -5.56
CA SER A 10 -9.80 -10.50 -5.19
C SER A 10 -8.49 -10.39 -5.98
N LEU A 11 -8.50 -9.77 -7.16
CA LEU A 11 -7.27 -9.48 -7.91
C LEU A 11 -6.40 -8.45 -7.18
N VAL A 12 -7.01 -7.50 -6.47
CA VAL A 12 -6.30 -6.42 -5.78
C VAL A 12 -5.25 -6.95 -4.79
N PRO A 13 -5.62 -7.79 -3.79
CA PRO A 13 -4.65 -8.32 -2.84
C PRO A 13 -3.63 -9.26 -3.48
N ILE A 14 -3.98 -9.97 -4.54
CA ILE A 14 -3.03 -10.85 -5.26
C ILE A 14 -1.92 -9.99 -5.85
N PHE A 15 -2.27 -8.97 -6.62
CA PHE A 15 -1.26 -8.09 -7.24
C PHE A 15 -0.52 -7.23 -6.21
N LEU A 16 -1.18 -6.73 -5.15
CA LEU A 16 -0.52 -5.94 -4.11
C LEU A 16 0.46 -6.77 -3.30
N GLY A 17 0.02 -7.91 -2.77
CA GLY A 17 0.88 -8.77 -1.95
C GLY A 17 2.08 -9.31 -2.73
N PHE A 18 1.84 -9.83 -3.93
CA PHE A 18 2.90 -10.30 -4.82
C PHE A 18 3.85 -9.15 -5.23
N GLY A 19 3.30 -8.03 -5.70
CA GLY A 19 4.10 -6.89 -6.17
C GLY A 19 4.92 -6.23 -5.07
N PHE A 20 4.43 -6.26 -3.82
CA PHE A 20 5.17 -5.77 -2.67
C PHE A 20 6.43 -6.61 -2.42
N VAL A 21 6.28 -7.94 -2.51
CA VAL A 21 7.39 -8.89 -2.29
C VAL A 21 8.40 -8.87 -3.42
N ILE A 22 7.94 -8.90 -4.70
CA ILE A 22 8.88 -8.90 -5.83
C ILE A 22 9.62 -7.58 -6.01
N ALA A 23 9.15 -6.49 -5.42
CA ALA A 23 9.88 -5.23 -5.42
C ALA A 23 11.18 -5.32 -4.62
N LYS A 24 11.25 -6.20 -3.60
CA LYS A 24 12.41 -6.29 -2.71
C LYS A 24 13.71 -6.63 -3.42
N PRO A 25 13.83 -7.70 -4.23
CA PRO A 25 15.07 -7.99 -4.97
C PRO A 25 15.45 -6.90 -5.98
N ALA A 26 14.50 -6.14 -6.52
CA ALA A 26 14.83 -5.02 -7.40
C ALA A 26 15.45 -3.82 -6.66
N MET A 27 15.26 -3.75 -5.33
CA MET A 27 15.88 -2.71 -4.50
C MET A 27 17.37 -2.93 -4.25
N ASP A 28 17.94 -4.08 -4.63
CA ASP A 28 19.38 -4.31 -4.67
C ASP A 28 20.08 -3.45 -5.73
N ASP A 29 19.39 -3.17 -6.85
CA ASP A 29 19.93 -2.35 -7.96
C ASP A 29 19.33 -0.95 -7.98
N PHE A 30 18.05 -0.79 -7.62
CA PHE A 30 17.35 0.48 -7.57
C PHE A 30 17.05 0.89 -6.13
N PRO A 31 17.56 2.02 -5.62
CA PRO A 31 17.10 2.54 -4.34
C PRO A 31 15.56 2.57 -4.25
N PRO A 32 14.97 2.34 -3.07
CA PRO A 32 13.53 2.22 -2.90
C PRO A 32 12.71 3.37 -3.50
N ILE A 33 13.20 4.60 -3.32
CA ILE A 33 12.52 5.80 -3.83
C ILE A 33 12.57 5.83 -5.36
N LEU A 34 13.73 5.48 -5.95
CA LEU A 34 13.90 5.40 -7.42
C LEU A 34 12.98 4.33 -8.03
N LEU A 35 12.96 3.13 -7.44
CA LEU A 35 12.11 2.04 -7.92
C LEU A 35 10.63 2.46 -7.95
N MET A 36 10.16 3.15 -6.92
CA MET A 36 8.79 3.67 -6.90
C MET A 36 8.59 4.81 -7.89
N GLY A 37 9.59 5.66 -8.10
CA GLY A 37 9.58 6.69 -9.13
C GLY A 37 9.43 6.10 -10.54
N LEU A 38 10.18 5.04 -10.85
CA LEU A 38 10.08 4.29 -12.11
C LEU A 38 8.70 3.65 -12.26
N ARG A 39 8.20 2.97 -11.21
CA ARG A 39 6.87 2.36 -11.20
C ARG A 39 5.78 3.35 -11.58
N PHE A 40 5.73 4.51 -10.93
CA PHE A 40 4.70 5.52 -11.21
C PHE A 40 4.91 6.20 -12.57
N THR A 41 6.15 6.45 -12.98
CA THR A 41 6.46 7.02 -14.29
C THR A 41 6.03 6.08 -15.42
N PHE A 42 6.30 4.79 -15.30
CA PHE A 42 5.86 3.80 -16.27
C PHE A 42 4.33 3.67 -16.31
N ALA A 43 3.66 3.66 -15.16
CA ALA A 43 2.19 3.66 -15.13
C ALA A 43 1.61 4.91 -15.83
N ALA A 44 2.14 6.07 -15.52
CA ALA A 44 1.70 7.33 -16.12
C ALA A 44 1.94 7.37 -17.63
N SER A 45 3.12 6.93 -18.11
CA SER A 45 3.50 6.98 -19.53
C SER A 45 2.55 6.23 -20.45
N ILE A 46 1.91 5.15 -19.97
CA ILE A 46 0.87 4.45 -20.73
C ILE A 46 -0.49 5.10 -20.55
N LEU A 47 -0.89 5.38 -19.31
CA LEU A 47 -2.27 5.74 -19.02
C LEU A 47 -2.65 7.14 -19.46
N ILE A 48 -1.71 8.10 -19.43
CA ILE A 48 -2.04 9.51 -19.65
C ILE A 48 -2.59 9.79 -21.05
N TRP A 49 -2.22 8.99 -22.04
CA TRP A 49 -2.67 9.14 -23.43
C TRP A 49 -4.13 8.71 -23.63
N TRP A 50 -4.62 7.83 -22.78
CA TRP A 50 -5.95 7.24 -22.88
C TRP A 50 -6.99 7.91 -21.97
N PHE A 51 -6.52 8.65 -20.95
CA PHE A 51 -7.40 9.21 -19.94
C PHE A 51 -7.30 10.73 -19.88
N PRO A 52 -8.47 11.44 -20.01
CA PRO A 52 -8.49 12.89 -20.15
C PRO A 52 -8.01 13.61 -18.90
N VAL A 53 -7.57 14.86 -19.11
CA VAL A 53 -7.18 15.78 -18.04
C VAL A 53 -8.38 16.02 -17.11
N PRO A 54 -8.29 15.72 -15.81
CA PRO A 54 -9.38 15.93 -14.85
C PRO A 54 -9.47 17.41 -14.44
N ARG A 55 -9.94 18.25 -15.37
CA ARG A 55 -10.07 19.70 -15.15
C ARG A 55 -10.88 19.98 -13.90
N GLY A 56 -10.42 20.90 -13.05
CA GLY A 56 -11.04 21.24 -11.75
C GLY A 56 -10.61 20.35 -10.58
N TYR A 57 -9.90 19.24 -10.84
CA TYR A 57 -9.41 18.33 -9.79
C TYR A 57 -7.89 18.30 -9.67
N LEU A 58 -7.13 18.93 -10.58
CA LEU A 58 -5.68 18.81 -10.66
C LEU A 58 -4.96 19.12 -9.35
N VAL A 59 -5.31 20.24 -8.69
CA VAL A 59 -4.69 20.61 -7.40
C VAL A 59 -4.98 19.57 -6.32
N LYS A 60 -6.22 19.07 -6.25
CA LYS A 60 -6.59 18.03 -5.28
C LYS A 60 -5.87 16.71 -5.55
N ILE A 61 -5.72 16.34 -6.82
CA ILE A 61 -4.98 15.14 -7.22
C ILE A 61 -3.48 15.32 -6.91
N PHE A 62 -2.92 16.50 -7.17
CA PHE A 62 -1.53 16.81 -6.84
C PHE A 62 -1.25 16.66 -5.34
N ILE A 63 -2.08 17.27 -4.48
CA ILE A 63 -1.94 17.13 -3.02
C ILE A 63 -2.11 15.67 -2.59
N ALA A 64 -3.12 14.97 -3.12
CA ALA A 64 -3.33 13.56 -2.84
C ALA A 64 -2.14 12.70 -3.29
N SER A 65 -1.53 12.99 -4.45
CA SER A 65 -0.36 12.28 -4.96
C SER A 65 0.88 12.47 -4.09
N LEU A 66 1.09 13.67 -3.56
CA LEU A 66 2.19 13.93 -2.64
C LEU A 66 2.09 13.08 -1.37
N VAL A 67 0.90 12.96 -0.81
CA VAL A 67 0.70 12.22 0.45
C VAL A 67 0.55 10.72 0.19
N ALA A 68 -0.43 10.32 -0.64
CA ALA A 68 -0.81 8.92 -0.81
C ALA A 68 0.17 8.11 -1.65
N ASN A 69 0.98 8.77 -2.47
CA ASN A 69 1.96 8.09 -3.31
C ASN A 69 3.39 8.53 -2.97
N THR A 70 3.74 9.81 -3.11
CA THR A 70 5.14 10.25 -3.01
C THR A 70 5.72 9.98 -1.63
N ILE A 71 5.18 10.59 -0.58
CA ILE A 71 5.69 10.44 0.79
C ILE A 71 5.48 9.00 1.27
N GLN A 72 4.28 8.48 1.06
CA GLN A 72 3.91 7.15 1.53
C GLN A 72 4.83 6.05 0.97
N TYR A 73 5.00 6.01 -0.36
CA TYR A 73 5.82 4.97 -0.99
C TYR A 73 7.30 5.13 -0.69
N SER A 74 7.82 6.38 -0.61
CA SER A 74 9.19 6.62 -0.14
C SER A 74 9.42 6.02 1.23
N VAL A 75 8.54 6.28 2.18
CA VAL A 75 8.67 5.82 3.57
C VAL A 75 8.48 4.30 3.68
N THR A 76 7.39 3.77 3.09
CA THR A 76 7.07 2.33 3.21
C THR A 76 8.11 1.45 2.53
N TYR A 77 8.56 1.81 1.32
CA TYR A 77 9.53 0.98 0.59
C TYR A 77 10.95 1.13 1.13
N SER A 78 11.30 2.29 1.71
CA SER A 78 12.54 2.40 2.51
C SER A 78 12.48 1.50 3.75
N GLY A 79 11.33 1.37 4.40
CA GLY A 79 11.12 0.41 5.49
C GLY A 79 11.24 -1.05 5.02
N LEU A 80 10.56 -1.40 3.92
CA LEU A 80 10.63 -2.73 3.30
C LEU A 80 12.06 -3.14 2.93
N ASN A 81 12.88 -2.20 2.49
CA ASN A 81 14.27 -2.49 2.13
C ASN A 81 15.10 -2.94 3.34
N LEU A 82 14.75 -2.50 4.55
CA LEU A 82 15.48 -2.75 5.78
C LEU A 82 15.03 -4.01 6.54
N ILE A 83 13.85 -4.56 6.25
CA ILE A 83 13.29 -5.73 6.95
C ILE A 83 12.86 -6.81 5.95
N ASP A 84 12.54 -7.99 6.46
CA ASP A 84 12.06 -9.09 5.64
C ASP A 84 10.68 -8.74 5.03
N ALA A 85 10.43 -9.22 3.81
CA ALA A 85 9.19 -8.91 3.10
C ALA A 85 7.97 -9.51 3.83
N SER A 86 8.11 -10.69 4.44
CA SER A 86 7.09 -11.32 5.28
C SER A 86 6.69 -10.45 6.47
N ALA A 87 7.68 -9.88 7.17
CA ALA A 87 7.43 -8.95 8.28
C ALA A 87 6.76 -7.65 7.79
N ALA A 88 7.27 -7.08 6.72
CA ALA A 88 6.76 -5.83 6.16
C ALA A 88 5.29 -5.95 5.73
N VAL A 89 4.91 -7.05 5.04
CA VAL A 89 3.52 -7.32 4.61
C VAL A 89 2.56 -7.42 5.78
N LEU A 90 3.00 -7.93 6.92
CA LEU A 90 2.19 -7.99 8.15
C LEU A 90 2.11 -6.62 8.84
N LEU A 91 3.22 -5.88 8.91
CA LEU A 91 3.28 -4.56 9.53
C LEU A 91 2.44 -3.52 8.77
N VAL A 92 2.35 -3.59 7.44
CA VAL A 92 1.50 -2.65 6.68
C VAL A 92 0.02 -2.78 7.01
N GLN A 93 -0.44 -3.88 7.62
CA GLN A 93 -1.82 -4.03 8.08
C GLN A 93 -2.19 -3.04 9.19
N THR A 94 -1.22 -2.38 9.82
CA THR A 94 -1.46 -1.26 10.73
C THR A 94 -2.16 -0.07 10.07
N GLU A 95 -2.24 -0.04 8.73
CA GLU A 95 -3.05 0.92 7.98
C GLU A 95 -4.52 0.90 8.41
N VAL A 96 -5.05 -0.26 8.81
CA VAL A 96 -6.46 -0.41 9.21
C VAL A 96 -6.73 0.26 10.56
N PRO A 97 -5.98 0.00 11.63
CA PRO A 97 -6.03 0.78 12.86
C PRO A 97 -5.90 2.29 12.63
N PHE A 98 -4.90 2.72 11.85
CA PHE A 98 -4.71 4.15 11.53
C PHE A 98 -5.91 4.72 10.77
N GLY A 99 -6.50 3.97 9.85
CA GLY A 99 -7.69 4.36 9.12
C GLY A 99 -8.87 4.70 10.04
N VAL A 100 -9.08 3.90 11.09
CA VAL A 100 -10.12 4.17 12.12
C VAL A 100 -9.79 5.43 12.91
N LEU A 101 -8.53 5.61 13.31
CA LEU A 101 -8.10 6.80 14.03
C LEU A 101 -8.31 8.07 13.20
N PHE A 102 -7.92 8.07 11.92
CA PHE A 102 -8.13 9.21 11.03
C PHE A 102 -9.62 9.46 10.74
N ALA A 103 -10.43 8.40 10.59
CA ALA A 103 -11.88 8.55 10.48
C ALA A 103 -12.46 9.26 11.72
N TYR A 104 -12.00 8.92 12.90
CA TYR A 104 -12.42 9.56 14.14
C TYR A 104 -11.99 11.03 14.20
N PHE A 105 -10.72 11.34 13.98
CA PHE A 105 -10.20 12.70 14.13
C PHE A 105 -10.64 13.64 13.01
N ILE A 106 -10.70 13.16 11.76
CA ILE A 106 -10.96 14.00 10.58
C ILE A 106 -12.44 14.00 10.21
N LEU A 107 -13.06 12.81 10.14
CA LEU A 107 -14.45 12.67 9.73
C LEU A 107 -15.42 12.72 10.91
N LYS A 108 -14.91 12.79 12.15
CA LYS A 108 -15.69 12.79 13.41
C LYS A 108 -16.57 11.55 13.57
N GLU A 109 -16.20 10.44 12.91
CA GLU A 109 -16.84 9.14 13.04
C GLU A 109 -16.41 8.50 14.35
N LYS A 110 -17.35 8.21 15.26
CA LYS A 110 -17.02 7.58 16.56
C LYS A 110 -16.72 6.09 16.35
N PRO A 111 -15.52 5.59 16.74
CA PRO A 111 -15.23 4.18 16.68
C PRO A 111 -16.12 3.40 17.68
N THR A 112 -16.50 2.20 17.29
CA THR A 112 -17.21 1.29 18.20
C THR A 112 -16.23 0.70 19.21
N ILE A 113 -16.73 0.20 20.34
CA ILE A 113 -15.91 -0.52 21.34
C ILE A 113 -15.18 -1.70 20.69
N ARG A 114 -15.84 -2.40 19.76
CA ARG A 114 -15.23 -3.51 19.02
C ARG A 114 -14.05 -3.05 18.14
N SER A 115 -14.17 -1.88 17.51
CA SER A 115 -13.06 -1.31 16.74
C SER A 115 -11.89 -0.90 17.65
N LEU A 116 -12.16 -0.35 18.82
CA LEU A 116 -11.12 0.00 19.82
C LEU A 116 -10.38 -1.25 20.31
N ILE A 117 -11.12 -2.33 20.64
CA ILE A 117 -10.52 -3.62 20.98
C ILE A 117 -9.67 -4.14 19.81
N GLY A 118 -10.18 -4.07 18.59
CA GLY A 118 -9.44 -4.48 17.39
C GLY A 118 -8.14 -3.72 17.20
N ILE A 119 -8.12 -2.40 17.45
CA ILE A 119 -6.90 -1.58 17.41
C ILE A 119 -5.89 -2.08 18.46
N LEU A 120 -6.32 -2.30 19.70
CA LEU A 120 -5.45 -2.80 20.77
C LEU A 120 -4.87 -4.17 20.42
N VAL A 121 -5.71 -5.10 19.94
CA VAL A 121 -5.28 -6.44 19.51
C VAL A 121 -4.26 -6.36 18.37
N ALA A 122 -4.50 -5.51 17.37
CA ALA A 122 -3.55 -5.34 16.26
C ALA A 122 -2.18 -4.83 16.75
N PHE A 123 -2.14 -3.84 17.64
CA PHE A 123 -0.87 -3.35 18.19
C PHE A 123 -0.18 -4.35 19.13
N ILE A 124 -0.91 -5.19 19.84
CA ILE A 124 -0.31 -6.32 20.59
C ILE A 124 0.36 -7.29 19.60
N GLY A 125 -0.30 -7.59 18.49
CA GLY A 125 0.28 -8.42 17.43
C GLY A 125 1.55 -7.80 16.84
N VAL A 126 1.58 -6.49 16.62
CA VAL A 126 2.81 -5.76 16.19
C VAL A 126 3.92 -5.93 17.22
N TYR A 127 3.63 -5.75 18.49
CA TYR A 127 4.61 -5.91 19.57
C TYR A 127 5.22 -7.31 19.60
N ILE A 128 4.39 -8.37 19.48
CA ILE A 128 4.86 -9.75 19.41
C ILE A 128 5.72 -9.98 18.15
N LEU A 129 5.26 -9.49 17.00
CA LEU A 129 5.97 -9.64 15.75
C LEU A 129 7.34 -8.96 15.79
N THR A 130 7.45 -7.78 16.40
CA THR A 130 8.72 -7.06 16.53
C THR A 130 9.72 -7.71 17.48
N GLY A 131 9.28 -8.66 18.31
CA GLY A 131 10.14 -9.51 19.11
C GLY A 131 10.79 -10.67 18.33
N SER A 132 10.59 -10.76 17.03
CA SER A 132 11.24 -11.77 16.18
C SER A 132 12.74 -11.53 16.09
N PRO A 133 13.58 -12.57 16.25
CA PRO A 133 15.04 -12.46 16.07
C PRO A 133 15.44 -11.95 14.67
N SER A 134 14.62 -12.17 13.65
CA SER A 134 14.87 -11.65 12.30
C SER A 134 14.74 -10.12 12.20
N LEU A 135 14.16 -9.49 13.20
CA LEU A 135 13.93 -8.04 13.30
C LEU A 135 14.81 -7.34 14.34
N ASP A 136 15.70 -8.07 15.00
CA ASP A 136 16.67 -7.48 15.92
C ASP A 136 17.50 -6.41 15.19
N ASP A 137 17.69 -5.28 15.85
CA ASP A 137 18.39 -4.09 15.32
C ASP A 137 17.76 -3.46 14.05
N LYS A 138 16.57 -3.90 13.61
CA LYS A 138 15.86 -3.36 12.44
C LYS A 138 14.77 -2.33 12.81
N PHE A 139 14.91 -1.65 13.94
CA PHE A 139 13.90 -0.69 14.44
C PHE A 139 13.52 0.37 13.41
N LEU A 140 14.48 0.90 12.65
CA LEU A 140 14.20 1.90 11.62
C LEU A 140 13.28 1.34 10.53
N GLY A 141 13.52 0.13 10.06
CA GLY A 141 12.67 -0.52 9.04
C GLY A 141 11.25 -0.75 9.53
N ILE A 142 11.09 -1.22 10.78
CA ILE A 142 9.79 -1.38 11.45
C ILE A 142 9.07 -0.03 11.54
N PHE A 143 9.75 0.99 12.08
CA PHE A 143 9.20 2.32 12.25
C PHE A 143 8.75 2.94 10.93
N LEU A 144 9.59 2.89 9.89
CA LEU A 144 9.25 3.42 8.56
C LEU A 144 8.05 2.68 7.95
N THR A 145 7.99 1.35 8.09
CA THR A 145 6.85 0.56 7.56
C THR A 145 5.54 0.94 8.25
N ILE A 146 5.54 1.05 9.58
CA ILE A 146 4.34 1.46 10.35
C ILE A 146 3.96 2.92 10.04
N LEU A 147 4.95 3.83 9.98
CA LEU A 147 4.72 5.23 9.63
C LEU A 147 4.11 5.35 8.22
N GLY A 148 4.69 4.63 7.26
CA GLY A 148 4.18 4.59 5.89
C GLY A 148 2.75 4.07 5.81
N SER A 149 2.38 3.08 6.62
CA SER A 149 1.00 2.57 6.73
C SER A 149 0.04 3.65 7.25
N GLY A 150 0.47 4.43 8.25
CA GLY A 150 -0.30 5.58 8.73
C GLY A 150 -0.48 6.66 7.65
N ILE A 151 0.60 6.99 6.93
CA ILE A 151 0.54 7.97 5.82
C ILE A 151 -0.38 7.46 4.71
N TRP A 152 -0.35 6.15 4.39
CA TRP A 152 -1.26 5.56 3.42
C TRP A 152 -2.71 5.71 3.84
N ALA A 153 -3.04 5.37 5.09
CA ALA A 153 -4.39 5.51 5.64
C ALA A 153 -4.89 6.96 5.56
N PHE A 154 -4.04 7.93 5.87
CA PHE A 154 -4.36 9.36 5.71
C PHE A 154 -4.54 9.73 4.23
N GLY A 155 -3.66 9.27 3.35
CA GLY A 155 -3.74 9.47 1.91
C GLY A 155 -5.07 8.99 1.32
N GLN A 156 -5.60 7.83 1.80
CA GLN A 156 -6.90 7.33 1.35
C GLN A 156 -8.06 8.28 1.73
N VAL A 157 -7.96 9.04 2.81
CA VAL A 157 -8.96 10.06 3.14
C VAL A 157 -8.98 11.17 2.08
N LEU A 158 -7.81 11.53 1.52
CA LEU A 158 -7.70 12.52 0.45
C LEU A 158 -8.15 11.97 -0.92
N VAL A 159 -7.85 10.72 -1.21
CA VAL A 159 -8.18 10.05 -2.49
C VAL A 159 -9.66 9.67 -2.59
N LYS A 160 -10.29 9.29 -1.49
CA LYS A 160 -11.68 8.78 -1.46
C LYS A 160 -12.70 9.73 -2.13
N PRO A 161 -12.71 11.04 -1.90
CA PRO A 161 -13.63 11.95 -2.59
C PRO A 161 -13.37 12.01 -4.10
N LEU A 162 -12.11 11.90 -4.53
CA LEU A 162 -11.71 11.92 -5.93
C LEU A 162 -12.18 10.66 -6.66
N SER A 163 -12.06 9.49 -6.02
CA SER A 163 -12.47 8.19 -6.61
C SER A 163 -13.97 8.10 -6.90
N LYS A 164 -14.80 8.87 -6.18
CA LYS A 164 -16.26 8.93 -6.45
C LYS A 164 -16.59 9.72 -7.71
N ASN A 165 -15.81 10.76 -8.01
CA ASN A 165 -16.12 11.74 -9.04
C ASN A 165 -15.37 11.47 -10.36
N LEU A 166 -14.27 10.73 -10.31
CA LEU A 166 -13.40 10.48 -11.46
C LEU A 166 -13.50 9.02 -11.94
N ASN A 167 -13.09 8.82 -13.19
CA ASN A 167 -12.85 7.46 -13.68
C ASN A 167 -11.66 6.85 -12.92
N PRO A 168 -11.75 5.58 -12.48
CA PRO A 168 -10.66 4.91 -11.75
C PRO A 168 -9.29 5.02 -12.40
N LEU A 169 -9.19 4.74 -13.69
CA LEU A 169 -7.93 4.79 -14.42
C LEU A 169 -7.45 6.23 -14.67
N THR A 170 -8.36 7.20 -14.83
CA THR A 170 -7.99 8.63 -14.83
C THR A 170 -7.31 9.00 -13.51
N LEU A 171 -7.87 8.57 -12.40
CA LEU A 171 -7.30 8.86 -11.08
C LEU A 171 -5.91 8.22 -10.93
N VAL A 172 -5.76 6.94 -11.31
CA VAL A 172 -4.45 6.24 -11.30
C VAL A 172 -3.43 6.97 -12.17
N ALA A 173 -3.80 7.34 -13.40
CA ALA A 173 -2.91 8.01 -14.36
C ALA A 173 -2.35 9.33 -13.82
N TRP A 174 -3.24 10.17 -13.29
CA TRP A 174 -2.86 11.51 -12.83
C TRP A 174 -2.18 11.51 -11.46
N LEU A 175 -2.55 10.61 -10.55
CA LEU A 175 -1.79 10.39 -9.32
C LEU A 175 -0.37 9.93 -9.64
N ALA A 176 -0.21 8.98 -10.57
CA ALA A 176 1.08 8.45 -10.99
C ALA A 176 1.94 9.51 -11.70
N LEU A 177 1.34 10.32 -12.59
CA LEU A 177 2.04 11.38 -13.31
C LEU A 177 2.67 12.40 -12.37
N PHE A 178 1.96 12.81 -11.32
CA PHE A 178 2.50 13.75 -10.35
C PHE A 178 3.53 13.10 -9.41
N SER A 179 3.34 11.83 -9.04
CA SER A 179 4.23 11.15 -8.10
C SER A 179 5.55 10.69 -8.73
N GLY A 180 5.51 10.14 -9.94
CA GLY A 180 6.68 9.53 -10.58
C GLY A 180 7.88 10.48 -10.70
N PRO A 181 7.75 11.64 -11.39
CA PRO A 181 8.85 12.60 -11.50
C PRO A 181 9.35 13.12 -10.17
N ILE A 182 8.45 13.38 -9.20
CA ILE A 182 8.84 13.88 -7.89
C ILE A 182 9.65 12.81 -7.14
N LEU A 183 9.26 11.54 -7.19
CA LEU A 183 10.01 10.45 -6.58
C LEU A 183 11.41 10.29 -7.20
N ILE A 184 11.54 10.40 -8.52
CA ILE A 184 12.85 10.37 -9.19
C ILE A 184 13.72 11.54 -8.72
N LEU A 185 13.15 12.74 -8.60
CA LEU A 185 13.87 13.91 -8.07
C LEU A 185 14.28 13.71 -6.62
N LEU A 186 13.39 13.20 -5.76
CA LEU A 186 13.69 12.89 -4.36
C LEU A 186 14.80 11.83 -4.25
N SER A 187 14.73 10.78 -5.05
CA SER A 187 15.78 9.75 -5.07
C SER A 187 17.14 10.35 -5.46
N ASN A 188 17.17 11.26 -6.43
CA ASN A 188 18.43 11.92 -6.80
C ASN A 188 19.03 12.79 -5.67
N ILE A 189 18.16 13.27 -4.76
CA ILE A 189 18.59 14.07 -3.59
C ILE A 189 19.05 13.15 -2.43
N PHE A 190 18.28 12.08 -2.15
CA PHE A 190 18.49 11.25 -0.95
C PHE A 190 19.36 10.03 -1.20
N ASP A 191 19.25 9.40 -2.39
CA ASP A 191 19.96 8.16 -2.73
C ASP A 191 21.20 8.42 -3.60
N GLY A 192 21.34 9.62 -4.14
CA GLY A 192 22.45 10.02 -5.04
C GLY A 192 22.07 9.93 -6.51
N ASN A 193 23.07 9.86 -7.38
CA ASN A 193 22.88 9.99 -8.81
C ASN A 193 22.05 8.84 -9.42
N CYS A 194 20.77 9.11 -9.72
CA CYS A 194 19.86 8.13 -10.33
C CYS A 194 20.40 7.53 -11.63
N ILE A 195 21.14 8.31 -12.46
CA ILE A 195 21.67 7.83 -13.74
C ILE A 195 22.65 6.67 -13.53
N THR A 196 23.41 6.68 -12.45
CA THR A 196 24.33 5.60 -12.13
C THR A 196 23.57 4.30 -11.89
N TYR A 197 22.54 4.33 -11.04
CA TYR A 197 21.67 3.17 -10.78
C TYR A 197 20.98 2.65 -12.04
N LEU A 198 20.43 3.56 -12.87
CA LEU A 198 19.77 3.19 -14.13
C LEU A 198 20.72 2.49 -15.11
N LYS A 199 21.99 2.85 -15.13
CA LYS A 199 22.99 2.25 -16.04
C LYS A 199 23.57 0.94 -15.50
N SER A 200 23.67 0.77 -14.18
CA SER A 200 24.27 -0.42 -13.56
C SER A 200 23.24 -1.53 -13.25
N ALA A 201 21.96 -1.21 -13.25
CA ALA A 201 20.91 -2.15 -12.88
C ALA A 201 20.85 -3.37 -13.81
N LYS A 202 20.65 -4.55 -13.22
CA LYS A 202 20.49 -5.80 -13.93
C LYS A 202 19.16 -5.86 -14.68
N MET A 203 19.11 -6.72 -15.70
CA MET A 203 17.89 -6.91 -16.51
C MET A 203 16.70 -7.37 -15.66
N ASP A 204 16.93 -8.22 -14.67
CA ASP A 204 15.85 -8.72 -13.77
C ASP A 204 15.19 -7.59 -13.00
N SER A 205 15.97 -6.64 -12.48
CA SER A 205 15.46 -5.46 -11.79
C SER A 205 14.66 -4.53 -12.71
N TRP A 206 15.09 -4.40 -13.97
CA TRP A 206 14.32 -3.69 -14.99
C TRP A 206 12.99 -4.37 -15.32
N ILE A 207 12.99 -5.71 -15.45
CA ILE A 207 11.76 -6.50 -15.70
C ILE A 207 10.78 -6.28 -14.54
N ILE A 208 11.26 -6.31 -13.30
CA ILE A 208 10.44 -6.05 -12.12
C ILE A 208 9.88 -4.62 -12.14
N ALA A 209 10.71 -3.60 -12.39
CA ALA A 209 10.28 -2.20 -12.45
C ALA A 209 9.20 -1.98 -13.54
N ILE A 210 9.40 -2.58 -14.71
CA ILE A 210 8.45 -2.55 -15.85
C ILE A 210 7.13 -3.24 -15.45
N TYR A 211 7.21 -4.43 -14.83
CA TYR A 211 6.03 -5.15 -14.36
C TYR A 211 5.24 -4.34 -13.31
N LEU A 212 5.92 -3.76 -12.32
CA LEU A 212 5.31 -2.95 -11.28
C LEU A 212 4.59 -1.72 -11.87
N GLY A 213 5.20 -1.07 -12.86
CA GLY A 213 4.66 0.14 -13.46
C GLY A 213 3.57 -0.12 -14.50
N PHE A 214 3.86 -0.92 -15.51
CA PHE A 214 2.96 -1.09 -16.65
C PHE A 214 1.78 -2.03 -16.38
N PHE A 215 1.96 -3.02 -15.53
CA PHE A 215 0.94 -4.04 -15.28
C PHE A 215 0.33 -3.90 -13.87
N MET A 216 1.15 -4.01 -12.85
CA MET A 216 0.67 -4.10 -11.49
C MET A 216 -0.06 -2.83 -11.05
N GLN A 217 0.52 -1.65 -11.26
CA GLN A 217 -0.06 -0.37 -10.82
C GLN A 217 -1.44 -0.09 -11.46
N PRO A 218 -1.61 -0.14 -12.81
CA PRO A 218 -2.90 0.11 -13.44
C PRO A 218 -3.95 -0.94 -13.08
N ILE A 219 -3.58 -2.23 -13.09
CA ILE A 219 -4.52 -3.32 -12.81
C ILE A 219 -5.00 -3.23 -11.37
N THR A 220 -4.08 -3.15 -10.42
CA THR A 220 -4.41 -3.16 -8.99
C THR A 220 -5.31 -2.00 -8.60
N TYR A 221 -4.84 -0.77 -8.85
CA TYR A 221 -5.59 0.42 -8.43
C TYR A 221 -6.77 0.72 -9.34
N GLY A 222 -6.71 0.31 -10.62
CA GLY A 222 -7.86 0.32 -11.51
C GLY A 222 -8.99 -0.57 -10.99
N CYS A 223 -8.69 -1.82 -10.62
CA CYS A 223 -9.63 -2.74 -10.00
C CYS A 223 -10.14 -2.21 -8.64
N PHE A 224 -9.23 -1.73 -7.79
CA PHE A 224 -9.58 -1.21 -6.47
C PHE A 224 -10.57 -0.04 -6.56
N TYR A 225 -10.26 0.98 -7.34
CA TYR A 225 -11.13 2.14 -7.48
C TYR A 225 -12.42 1.82 -8.25
N TYR A 226 -12.38 0.88 -9.21
CA TYR A 226 -13.58 0.39 -9.89
C TYR A 226 -14.56 -0.24 -8.90
N VAL A 227 -14.09 -1.13 -8.05
CA VAL A 227 -14.95 -1.80 -7.05
C VAL A 227 -15.43 -0.82 -5.98
N LEU A 228 -14.59 0.11 -5.54
CA LEU A 228 -14.95 1.16 -4.58
C LEU A 228 -16.00 2.13 -5.10
N LYS A 229 -16.03 2.39 -6.40
CA LYS A 229 -17.05 3.26 -7.00
C LYS A 229 -18.45 2.66 -6.90
N SER A 230 -18.57 1.36 -7.07
CA SER A 230 -19.85 0.64 -7.17
C SER A 230 -20.28 -0.06 -5.88
N ASN A 231 -19.37 -0.22 -4.91
CA ASN A 231 -19.63 -0.99 -3.70
C ASN A 231 -19.28 -0.22 -2.43
N PRO A 232 -20.02 -0.44 -1.35
CA PRO A 232 -19.67 0.14 -0.06
C PRO A 232 -18.36 -0.44 0.47
N LEU A 233 -17.56 0.43 1.10
CA LEU A 233 -16.22 0.12 1.58
C LEU A 233 -16.17 -1.11 2.49
N TYR A 234 -17.18 -1.30 3.37
CA TYR A 234 -17.25 -2.43 4.31
C TYR A 234 -17.34 -3.80 3.64
N LYS A 235 -17.70 -3.87 2.34
CA LYS A 235 -17.71 -5.12 1.58
C LYS A 235 -16.40 -5.38 0.84
N VAL A 236 -15.69 -4.33 0.46
CA VAL A 236 -14.45 -4.39 -0.32
C VAL A 236 -13.24 -4.59 0.60
N LEU A 237 -13.18 -3.83 1.69
CA LEU A 237 -12.05 -3.86 2.62
C LEU A 237 -11.69 -5.28 3.12
N PRO A 238 -12.65 -6.13 3.58
CA PRO A 238 -12.29 -7.45 4.07
C PRO A 238 -11.53 -8.29 3.05
N ILE A 239 -11.91 -8.21 1.77
CA ILE A 239 -11.27 -8.96 0.70
C ILE A 239 -9.83 -8.48 0.50
N VAL A 240 -9.65 -7.16 0.45
CA VAL A 240 -8.34 -6.56 0.18
C VAL A 240 -7.40 -6.72 1.38
N THR A 241 -7.83 -6.31 2.57
CA THR A 241 -6.99 -6.30 3.77
C THR A 241 -6.64 -7.70 4.29
N MET A 242 -7.53 -8.70 4.11
CA MET A 242 -7.21 -10.09 4.46
C MET A 242 -6.39 -10.79 3.38
N GLY A 243 -6.59 -10.42 2.13
CA GLY A 243 -5.91 -11.05 0.99
C GLY A 243 -4.44 -10.63 0.86
N ILE A 244 -4.09 -9.36 1.13
CA ILE A 244 -2.71 -8.84 1.00
C ILE A 244 -1.71 -9.63 1.85
N PRO A 245 -1.90 -9.83 3.16
CA PRO A 245 -0.94 -10.58 3.98
C PRO A 245 -0.85 -12.06 3.58
N LEU A 246 -1.95 -12.68 3.15
CA LEU A 246 -1.92 -14.06 2.69
C LEU A 246 -1.10 -14.21 1.42
N THR A 247 -1.36 -13.39 0.41
CA THR A 247 -0.65 -13.46 -0.87
C THR A 247 0.80 -12.99 -0.74
N GLY A 248 1.06 -11.97 0.06
CA GLY A 248 2.41 -11.48 0.30
C GLY A 248 3.26 -12.45 1.12
N LEU A 249 2.72 -13.04 2.20
CA LEU A 249 3.45 -14.03 2.98
C LEU A 249 3.78 -15.28 2.14
N LEU A 250 2.80 -15.78 1.38
CA LEU A 250 3.04 -16.88 0.46
C LEU A 250 4.10 -16.53 -0.60
N ALA A 251 4.05 -15.33 -1.15
CA ALA A 251 5.05 -14.87 -2.12
C ALA A 251 6.45 -14.74 -1.48
N ALA A 252 6.58 -14.24 -0.25
CA ALA A 252 7.85 -14.12 0.46
C ALA A 252 8.48 -15.51 0.69
N ILE A 253 7.69 -16.48 1.15
CA ILE A 253 8.16 -17.85 1.37
C ILE A 253 8.57 -18.51 0.05
N ILE A 254 7.73 -18.44 -0.99
CA ILE A 254 7.95 -19.18 -2.24
C ILE A 254 9.02 -18.52 -3.10
N LEU A 255 8.99 -17.20 -3.27
CA LEU A 255 9.86 -16.48 -4.21
C LEU A 255 11.17 -16.04 -3.59
N LEU A 256 11.12 -15.51 -2.36
CA LEU A 256 12.32 -15.02 -1.66
C LEU A 256 12.94 -16.10 -0.76
N LYS A 257 12.26 -17.24 -0.60
CA LYS A 257 12.69 -18.34 0.29
C LYS A 257 12.91 -17.86 1.73
N GLU A 258 12.12 -16.86 2.16
CA GLU A 258 12.12 -16.42 3.54
C GLU A 258 11.55 -17.54 4.43
N ASP A 259 12.12 -17.71 5.61
CA ASP A 259 11.65 -18.64 6.65
C ASP A 259 11.11 -17.82 7.84
N PRO A 260 9.81 -17.46 7.84
CA PRO A 260 9.23 -16.64 8.87
C PRO A 260 9.27 -17.33 10.23
N THR A 261 9.74 -16.62 11.25
CA THR A 261 9.85 -17.14 12.62
C THR A 261 8.48 -17.33 13.28
N THR A 262 8.45 -18.06 14.40
CA THR A 262 7.22 -18.28 15.17
C THR A 262 6.57 -16.96 15.59
N GLU A 263 7.37 -15.97 15.99
CA GLU A 263 6.92 -14.63 16.39
C GLU A 263 6.23 -13.90 15.22
N LEU A 264 6.74 -14.06 14.00
CA LEU A 264 6.11 -13.52 12.80
C LEU A 264 4.74 -14.16 12.52
N TYR A 265 4.63 -15.49 12.65
CA TYR A 265 3.34 -16.18 12.50
C TYR A 265 2.34 -15.80 13.58
N VAL A 266 2.75 -15.85 14.85
CA VAL A 266 1.87 -15.54 16.00
C VAL A 266 1.47 -14.07 15.99
N GLY A 267 2.43 -13.16 15.86
CA GLY A 267 2.17 -11.73 15.79
C GLY A 267 1.30 -11.37 14.59
N GLY A 268 1.58 -11.96 13.41
CA GLY A 268 0.79 -11.78 12.21
C GLY A 268 -0.66 -12.24 12.36
N LEU A 269 -0.90 -13.40 12.95
CA LEU A 269 -2.26 -13.89 13.24
C LEU A 269 -3.00 -12.95 14.20
N ILE A 270 -2.34 -12.44 15.22
CA ILE A 270 -2.94 -11.49 16.15
C ILE A 270 -3.25 -10.16 15.48
N ILE A 271 -2.35 -9.65 14.62
CA ILE A 271 -2.63 -8.45 13.80
C ILE A 271 -3.90 -8.68 12.96
N LEU A 272 -3.98 -9.82 12.26
CA LEU A 272 -5.13 -10.14 11.42
C LEU A 272 -6.42 -10.27 12.23
N LEU A 273 -6.39 -10.85 13.41
CA LEU A 273 -7.54 -10.90 14.31
C LEU A 273 -8.00 -9.50 14.72
N GLY A 274 -7.07 -8.61 15.06
CA GLY A 274 -7.38 -7.20 15.33
C GLY A 274 -8.03 -6.50 14.13
N VAL A 275 -7.48 -6.69 12.93
CA VAL A 275 -8.04 -6.16 11.68
C VAL A 275 -9.44 -6.72 11.40
N ILE A 276 -9.67 -8.01 11.61
CA ILE A 276 -11.00 -8.64 11.48
C ILE A 276 -12.01 -7.97 12.43
N LEU A 277 -11.64 -7.75 13.68
CA LEU A 277 -12.49 -7.07 14.64
C LEU A 277 -12.87 -5.67 14.20
N ILE A 278 -11.97 -4.95 13.54
CA ILE A 278 -12.22 -3.61 13.02
C ILE A 278 -13.13 -3.67 11.80
N VAL A 279 -12.77 -4.46 10.80
CA VAL A 279 -13.39 -4.47 9.47
C VAL A 279 -14.82 -5.01 9.50
N PHE A 280 -15.08 -6.05 10.30
CA PHE A 280 -16.42 -6.64 10.43
C PHE A 280 -17.31 -5.93 11.46
N THR A 281 -16.90 -4.77 11.95
CA THR A 281 -17.76 -3.95 12.81
C THR A 281 -18.74 -3.16 11.95
N LYS A 282 -20.05 -3.34 12.19
CA LYS A 282 -21.07 -2.47 11.58
C LYS A 282 -20.91 -1.07 12.15
N SER A 283 -20.60 -0.10 11.27
CA SER A 283 -20.70 1.32 11.62
C SER A 283 -22.15 1.60 12.01
N GLU A 284 -22.40 2.03 13.22
CA GLU A 284 -23.69 2.59 13.60
C GLU A 284 -23.88 3.87 12.79
N LYS A 285 -24.65 3.78 11.72
CA LYS A 285 -25.15 4.98 11.06
C LYS A 285 -26.01 5.71 12.08
N LYS A 286 -25.58 6.86 12.60
CA LYS A 286 -26.51 7.81 13.14
C LYS A 286 -27.44 8.22 12.00
N ALA A 287 -28.71 7.81 12.11
CA ALA A 287 -29.80 8.50 11.45
C ALA A 287 -29.73 9.97 11.91
N ILE A 288 -29.48 10.86 10.97
CA ILE A 288 -29.75 12.28 11.06
C ILE A 288 -30.96 12.54 10.21
#